data_bf1f2dc08b196fb2bc14e63961cd665a
#
_entry.id   bf1f2dc08b196fb2bc14e63961cd665a
#
_cell.length_a   1.000
_cell.length_b   1.000
_cell.length_c   1.000
_cell.angle_alpha   90.00
_cell.angle_beta   90.00
_cell.angle_gamma   90.00
#
_symmetry.space_group_name_H-M   'P 1'
#
loop_
_entity.id
_entity.type
_entity.pdbx_description
1 polymer ?
#
loop_
_entity_poly.entity_id
_entity_poly.type
_entity_poly.pdbx_seq_one_letter_code
_entity_poly.pdbx_strand_id
1 'polypeptide(L)'
;MLTSLAAYVFVSLIAVVVLFQLALSAGAPWGAITMGGRFSGIFPTPMRIAALVQALILTLLGLIVPIRARLFLPDFYSISEVGIWVVVVVFILSLIMNLATPSKWERIIWAPVVAILVVCALLVAIL
;
A
#
# COMPACT_ATOMS: atom_id res chain seq x y z
N MET A 1 -22.05 -4.23 -4.39
CA MET A 1 -21.87 -4.44 -2.94
C MET A 1 -20.50 -4.99 -2.59
N LEU A 2 -20.09 -6.11 -3.20
CA LEU A 2 -18.76 -6.67 -2.94
C LEU A 2 -17.65 -5.72 -3.38
N THR A 3 -17.81 -5.06 -4.51
CA THR A 3 -16.84 -4.05 -4.99
C THR A 3 -16.67 -2.92 -3.99
N SER A 4 -17.75 -2.38 -3.44
CA SER A 4 -17.71 -1.31 -2.45
C SER A 4 -17.02 -1.78 -1.16
N LEU A 5 -17.35 -2.98 -0.69
CA LEU A 5 -16.73 -3.55 0.50
C LEU A 5 -15.23 -3.72 0.30
N ALA A 6 -14.82 -4.28 -0.84
CA ALA A 6 -13.41 -4.45 -1.17
C ALA A 6 -12.67 -3.10 -1.19
N ALA A 7 -13.30 -2.06 -1.78
CA ALA A 7 -12.72 -0.73 -1.82
C ALA A 7 -12.58 -0.12 -0.41
N TYR A 8 -13.57 -0.27 0.46
CA TYR A 8 -13.48 0.23 1.84
C TYR A 8 -12.39 -0.50 2.63
N VAL A 9 -12.27 -1.81 2.49
CA VAL A 9 -11.20 -2.57 3.14
C VAL A 9 -9.85 -2.11 2.63
N PHE A 10 -9.71 -1.94 1.31
CA PHE A 10 -8.47 -1.46 0.71
C PHE A 10 -8.07 -0.10 1.26
N VAL A 11 -8.98 0.86 1.25
CA VAL A 11 -8.70 2.23 1.74
C VAL A 11 -8.30 2.22 3.22
N SER A 12 -8.99 1.43 4.03
CA SER A 12 -8.68 1.32 5.46
C SER A 12 -7.27 0.79 5.70
N LEU A 13 -6.87 -0.26 4.97
CA LEU A 13 -5.53 -0.84 5.10
C LEU A 13 -4.45 0.07 4.52
N ILE A 14 -4.73 0.73 3.39
CA ILE A 14 -3.79 1.71 2.83
C ILE A 14 -3.56 2.87 3.79
N ALA A 15 -4.60 3.33 4.47
CA ALA A 15 -4.44 4.37 5.48
C ALA A 15 -3.47 3.95 6.58
N VAL A 16 -3.56 2.71 7.04
CA VAL A 16 -2.63 2.16 8.05
C VAL A 16 -1.20 2.14 7.49
N VAL A 17 -1.00 1.67 6.27
CA VAL A 17 0.33 1.62 5.64
C VAL A 17 0.92 3.02 5.45
N VAL A 18 0.11 3.97 4.99
CA VAL A 18 0.53 5.37 4.81
C VAL A 18 0.93 5.98 6.15
N LEU A 19 0.13 5.77 7.20
CA LEU A 19 0.45 6.25 8.55
C LEU A 19 1.76 5.66 9.06
N PHE A 20 2.02 4.38 8.78
CA PHE A 20 3.28 3.74 9.12
C PHE A 20 4.46 4.42 8.41
N GLN A 21 4.33 4.70 7.10
CA GLN A 21 5.37 5.39 6.34
C GLN A 21 5.61 6.81 6.85
N LEU A 22 4.55 7.53 7.20
CA LEU A 22 4.67 8.86 7.77
C LEU A 22 5.35 8.81 9.14
N ALA A 23 5.06 7.80 9.95
CA ALA A 23 5.72 7.61 11.24
C ALA A 23 7.22 7.35 11.06
N LEU A 24 7.62 6.51 10.11
CA LEU A 24 9.02 6.29 9.78
C LEU A 24 9.71 7.59 9.35
N SER A 25 9.04 8.37 8.50
CA SER A 25 9.54 9.68 8.07
C SER A 25 9.71 10.65 9.22
N ALA A 26 8.82 10.58 10.22
CA ALA A 26 8.87 11.44 11.40
C ALA A 26 9.91 10.99 12.44
N GLY A 27 10.54 9.83 12.25
CA GLY A 27 11.60 9.35 13.14
C GLY A 27 11.20 8.20 14.07
N ALA A 28 10.09 7.52 13.80
CA ALA A 28 9.72 6.34 14.59
C ALA A 28 10.79 5.24 14.45
N PRO A 29 11.16 4.55 15.56
CA PRO A 29 12.25 3.57 15.56
C PRO A 29 11.78 2.18 15.08
N TRP A 30 11.12 2.12 13.93
CA TRP A 30 10.47 0.91 13.41
C TRP A 30 11.11 0.38 12.14
N GLY A 31 12.35 0.78 11.87
CA GLY A 31 13.05 0.40 10.63
C GLY A 31 13.25 -1.10 10.47
N ALA A 32 13.28 -1.86 11.57
CA ALA A 32 13.49 -3.31 11.52
C ALA A 32 12.37 -4.08 10.81
N ILE A 33 11.18 -3.51 10.72
CA ILE A 33 10.01 -4.17 10.13
C ILE A 33 9.71 -3.70 8.71
N THR A 34 10.68 -3.07 8.06
CA THR A 34 10.56 -2.59 6.69
C THR A 34 11.92 -2.61 6.00
N MET A 35 11.96 -2.47 4.69
CA MET A 35 13.18 -2.40 3.87
C MET A 35 14.13 -3.58 4.12
N GLY A 36 13.60 -4.77 4.35
CA GLY A 36 14.39 -5.96 4.64
C GLY A 36 15.11 -5.92 5.98
N GLY A 37 14.78 -4.98 6.86
CA GLY A 37 15.43 -4.81 8.15
C GLY A 37 16.79 -4.13 8.09
N ARG A 38 17.18 -3.58 6.93
CA ARG A 38 18.52 -2.96 6.72
C ARG A 38 18.76 -1.75 7.61
N PHE A 39 17.72 -0.99 7.91
CA PHE A 39 17.79 0.27 8.63
C PHE A 39 17.04 0.15 9.95
N SER A 40 17.41 -0.83 10.78
CA SER A 40 16.72 -1.02 12.06
C SER A 40 16.85 0.20 12.96
N GLY A 41 15.81 0.45 13.75
CA GLY A 41 15.72 1.64 14.58
C GLY A 41 15.20 2.84 13.79
N ILE A 42 15.73 4.02 14.08
CA ILE A 42 15.33 5.25 13.40
C ILE A 42 15.99 5.31 12.03
N PHE A 43 15.21 5.58 10.99
CA PHE A 43 15.72 5.74 9.65
C PHE A 43 16.71 6.90 9.55
N PRO A 44 17.84 6.75 8.81
CA PRO A 44 18.69 7.90 8.46
C PRO A 44 17.89 8.85 7.54
N THR A 45 18.31 10.11 7.48
CA THR A 45 17.59 11.16 6.75
C THR A 45 17.20 10.78 5.31
N PRO A 46 18.08 10.18 4.48
CA PRO A 46 17.67 9.78 3.13
C PRO A 46 16.52 8.77 3.13
N MET A 47 16.49 7.84 4.06
CA MET A 47 15.45 6.83 4.17
C MET A 47 14.15 7.42 4.71
N ARG A 48 14.23 8.46 5.54
CA ARG A 48 13.04 9.18 6.01
C ARG A 48 12.38 9.94 4.86
N ILE A 49 13.16 10.52 3.97
CA ILE A 49 12.65 11.17 2.75
C ILE A 49 12.02 10.13 1.83
N ALA A 50 12.67 8.98 1.65
CA ALA A 50 12.12 7.88 0.86
C ALA A 50 10.78 7.39 1.41
N ALA A 51 10.63 7.29 2.73
CA ALA A 51 9.37 6.92 3.37
C ALA A 51 8.27 7.95 3.09
N LEU A 52 8.60 9.23 3.11
CA LEU A 52 7.65 10.30 2.79
C LEU A 52 7.19 10.22 1.33
N VAL A 53 8.11 10.01 0.39
CA VAL A 53 7.79 9.83 -1.02
C VAL A 53 6.92 8.60 -1.22
N GLN A 54 7.22 7.51 -0.53
CA GLN A 54 6.45 6.28 -0.59
C GLN A 54 5.03 6.47 -0.05
N ALA A 55 4.87 7.24 1.04
CA ALA A 55 3.56 7.59 1.57
C ALA A 55 2.72 8.34 0.53
N LEU A 56 3.33 9.27 -0.19
CA LEU A 56 2.66 10.00 -1.26
C LEU A 56 2.23 9.07 -2.40
N ILE A 57 3.13 8.21 -2.88
CA ILE A 57 2.83 7.25 -3.94
C ILE A 57 1.69 6.32 -3.53
N LEU A 58 1.74 5.77 -2.31
CA LEU A 58 0.71 4.87 -1.80
C LEU A 58 -0.65 5.58 -1.69
N THR A 59 -0.65 6.84 -1.31
CA THR A 59 -1.89 7.65 -1.24
C THR A 59 -2.49 7.81 -2.63
N LEU A 60 -1.68 8.14 -3.63
CA LEU A 60 -2.15 8.30 -5.00
C LEU A 60 -2.68 6.98 -5.57
N LEU A 61 -1.97 5.89 -5.38
CA LEU A 61 -2.43 4.55 -5.78
C LEU A 61 -3.71 4.16 -5.04
N GLY A 62 -3.78 4.49 -3.76
CA GLY A 62 -4.94 4.20 -2.92
C GLY A 62 -6.20 4.94 -3.35
N LEU A 63 -6.08 6.10 -3.98
CA LEU A 63 -7.23 6.84 -4.52
C LEU A 63 -7.84 6.15 -5.75
N ILE A 64 -7.03 5.44 -6.53
CA ILE A 64 -7.50 4.77 -7.75
C ILE A 64 -8.58 3.74 -7.44
N VAL A 65 -8.43 3.00 -6.36
CA VAL A 65 -9.35 1.91 -6.01
C VAL A 65 -10.78 2.39 -5.75
N PRO A 66 -11.01 3.38 -4.87
CA PRO A 66 -12.37 3.88 -4.66
C PRO A 66 -12.92 4.63 -5.88
N ILE A 67 -12.08 5.26 -6.69
CA ILE A 67 -12.54 5.87 -7.96
C ILE A 67 -13.06 4.78 -8.90
N ARG A 68 -12.30 3.70 -9.06
CA ARG A 68 -12.69 2.56 -9.90
C ARG A 68 -13.96 1.88 -9.38
N ALA A 69 -14.17 1.87 -8.07
CA ALA A 69 -15.38 1.33 -7.44
C ALA A 69 -16.58 2.28 -7.50
N ARG A 70 -16.44 3.43 -8.17
CA ARG A 70 -17.48 4.45 -8.34
C ARG A 70 -17.97 5.07 -7.03
N LEU A 71 -17.05 5.19 -6.05
CA LEU A 71 -17.39 5.75 -4.74
C LEU A 71 -17.20 7.26 -4.66
N PHE A 72 -16.30 7.83 -5.50
CA PHE A 72 -16.10 9.27 -5.56
C PHE A 72 -15.30 9.67 -6.81
N LEU A 73 -15.17 10.97 -7.08
CA LEU A 73 -14.43 11.55 -8.21
C LEU A 73 -14.80 10.89 -9.55
N PRO A 74 -16.10 10.94 -9.95
CA PRO A 74 -16.55 10.24 -11.18
C PRO A 74 -15.84 10.71 -12.45
N ASP A 75 -15.34 11.94 -12.47
CA ASP A 75 -14.64 12.48 -13.65
C ASP A 75 -13.33 11.76 -13.95
N PHE A 76 -12.78 11.07 -12.97
CA PHE A 76 -11.52 10.31 -13.10
C PHE A 76 -11.73 8.82 -13.34
N TYR A 77 -12.99 8.38 -13.53
CA TYR A 77 -13.29 6.96 -13.65
C TYR A 77 -12.57 6.30 -14.83
N SER A 78 -12.53 6.94 -15.98
CA SER A 78 -11.89 6.37 -17.17
C SER A 78 -10.39 6.13 -16.96
N ILE A 79 -9.73 7.02 -16.24
CA ILE A 79 -8.32 6.83 -15.87
C ILE A 79 -8.18 5.64 -14.89
N SER A 80 -9.13 5.50 -13.98
CA SER A 80 -9.10 4.42 -12.99
C SER A 80 -9.27 3.03 -13.60
N GLU A 81 -9.91 2.92 -14.76
CA GLU A 81 -10.07 1.62 -15.44
C GLU A 81 -8.72 1.02 -15.86
N VAL A 82 -7.77 1.85 -16.25
CA VAL A 82 -6.41 1.43 -16.53
C VAL A 82 -5.57 1.42 -15.24
N GLY A 83 -5.72 2.46 -14.43
CA GLY A 83 -4.95 2.63 -13.19
C GLY A 83 -5.12 1.50 -12.21
N ILE A 84 -6.30 0.87 -12.15
CA ILE A 84 -6.54 -0.25 -11.22
C ILE A 84 -5.59 -1.43 -11.51
N TRP A 85 -5.27 -1.67 -12.77
CA TRP A 85 -4.33 -2.74 -13.12
C TRP A 85 -2.90 -2.41 -12.73
N VAL A 86 -2.53 -1.14 -12.77
CA VAL A 86 -1.24 -0.68 -12.24
C VAL A 86 -1.19 -0.96 -10.73
N VAL A 87 -2.25 -0.65 -10.00
CA VAL A 87 -2.37 -0.94 -8.57
C VAL A 87 -2.20 -2.44 -8.31
N VAL A 88 -2.90 -3.28 -9.07
CA VAL A 88 -2.79 -4.74 -8.93
C VAL A 88 -1.35 -5.20 -9.11
N VAL A 89 -0.68 -4.76 -10.17
CA VAL A 89 0.70 -5.17 -10.46
C VAL A 89 1.65 -4.71 -9.35
N VAL A 90 1.54 -3.45 -8.93
CA VAL A 90 2.40 -2.89 -7.88
C VAL A 90 2.24 -3.68 -6.59
N PHE A 91 1.01 -4.00 -6.18
CA PHE A 91 0.80 -4.72 -4.93
C PHE A 91 1.13 -6.21 -5.03
N ILE A 92 1.02 -6.84 -6.20
CA ILE A 92 1.53 -8.20 -6.41
C ILE A 92 3.06 -8.21 -6.23
N LEU A 93 3.77 -7.28 -6.85
CA LEU A 93 5.22 -7.16 -6.68
C LEU A 93 5.59 -6.89 -5.21
N SER A 94 4.83 -6.03 -4.55
CA SER A 94 5.00 -5.73 -3.15
C SER A 94 4.80 -6.97 -2.26
N LEU A 95 3.80 -7.78 -2.58
CA LEU A 95 3.56 -9.04 -1.87
C LEU A 95 4.74 -10.00 -2.01
N ILE A 96 5.24 -10.16 -3.25
CA ILE A 96 6.40 -11.01 -3.50
C ILE A 96 7.61 -10.53 -2.67
N MET A 97 7.86 -9.23 -2.65
CA MET A 97 8.97 -8.65 -1.88
C MET A 97 8.79 -8.85 -0.38
N ASN A 98 7.56 -8.72 0.13
CA ASN A 98 7.27 -8.94 1.55
C ASN A 98 7.34 -10.40 1.96
N LEU A 99 7.12 -11.33 1.03
CA LEU A 99 7.30 -12.76 1.29
C LEU A 99 8.76 -13.17 1.22
N ALA A 100 9.55 -12.51 0.37
CA ALA A 100 10.96 -12.83 0.13
C ALA A 100 11.92 -12.09 1.07
N THR A 101 11.43 -11.14 1.88
CA THR A 101 12.27 -10.31 2.74
C THR A 101 13.02 -11.15 3.78
N PRO A 102 14.29 -10.79 4.12
CA PRO A 102 14.99 -11.41 5.23
C PRO A 102 14.44 -11.02 6.61
N SER A 103 13.65 -9.93 6.70
CA SER A 103 13.06 -9.49 7.96
C SER A 103 11.85 -10.37 8.30
N LYS A 104 11.96 -11.15 9.38
CA LYS A 104 10.88 -12.00 9.87
C LYS A 104 9.63 -11.17 10.20
N TRP A 105 9.81 -10.05 10.88
CA TRP A 105 8.69 -9.20 11.31
C TRP A 105 8.01 -8.52 10.14
N GLU A 106 8.76 -8.13 9.10
CA GLU A 106 8.19 -7.60 7.87
C GLU A 106 7.27 -8.64 7.21
N ARG A 107 7.72 -9.90 7.13
CA ARG A 107 6.88 -10.98 6.58
C ARG A 107 5.60 -11.19 7.38
N ILE A 108 5.71 -11.22 8.70
CA ILE A 108 4.58 -11.53 9.59
C ILE A 108 3.55 -10.40 9.58
N ILE A 109 4.02 -9.14 9.55
CA ILE A 109 3.13 -7.97 9.64
C ILE A 109 2.59 -7.57 8.29
N TRP A 110 3.47 -7.39 7.30
CA TRP A 110 3.07 -6.74 6.05
C TRP A 110 2.66 -7.71 4.95
N ALA A 111 3.18 -8.93 4.89
CA ALA A 111 2.77 -9.86 3.85
C ALA A 111 1.25 -10.17 3.91
N PRO A 112 0.65 -10.43 5.08
CA PRO A 112 -0.81 -10.60 5.15
C PRO A 112 -1.58 -9.35 4.75
N VAL A 113 -1.12 -8.16 5.16
CA VAL A 113 -1.76 -6.89 4.81
C VAL A 113 -1.73 -6.68 3.30
N VAL A 114 -0.57 -6.87 2.68
CA VAL A 114 -0.43 -6.70 1.22
C VAL A 114 -1.22 -7.77 0.47
N ALA A 115 -1.29 -9.00 0.98
CA ALA A 115 -2.12 -10.04 0.37
C ALA A 115 -3.59 -9.64 0.32
N ILE A 116 -4.11 -9.06 1.40
CA ILE A 116 -5.49 -8.56 1.44
C ILE A 116 -5.65 -7.39 0.46
N LEU A 117 -4.68 -6.49 0.38
CA LEU A 117 -4.71 -5.38 -0.58
C LEU A 117 -4.77 -5.89 -2.03
N VAL A 118 -3.99 -6.92 -2.36
CA VAL A 118 -4.02 -7.54 -3.69
C VAL A 118 -5.40 -8.11 -4.00
N VAL A 119 -5.97 -8.87 -3.07
CA VAL A 119 -7.31 -9.45 -3.27
C VAL A 119 -8.35 -8.36 -3.47
N CYS A 120 -8.34 -7.33 -2.64
CA CYS A 120 -9.28 -6.21 -2.76
C CYS A 120 -9.13 -5.48 -4.10
N ALA A 121 -7.89 -5.19 -4.52
CA ALA A 121 -7.63 -4.53 -5.80
C ALA A 121 -8.11 -5.39 -6.98
N LEU A 122 -7.86 -6.70 -6.94
CA LEU A 122 -8.34 -7.62 -7.97
C LEU A 122 -9.87 -7.66 -8.04
N LEU A 123 -10.54 -7.73 -6.90
CA LEU A 123 -12.01 -7.72 -6.87
C LEU A 123 -12.55 -6.43 -7.49
N VAL A 124 -11.98 -5.29 -7.17
CA VAL A 124 -12.40 -4.01 -7.75
C VAL A 124 -12.10 -3.96 -9.24
N ALA A 125 -10.98 -4.54 -9.69
CA ALA A 125 -10.59 -4.54 -11.09
C ALA A 125 -11.53 -5.38 -11.97
N ILE A 126 -11.96 -6.55 -11.48
CA ILE A 126 -12.72 -7.53 -12.28
C ILE A 126 -14.21 -7.42 -12.09
N LEU A 127 -14.69 -6.84 -11.01
CA LEU A 127 -16.12 -6.63 -10.76
C LEU A 127 -16.57 -5.26 -11.26
#